data_008da928c2b5394b9a909d212eca7e46
#
_entry.id   008da928c2b5394b9a909d212eca7e46
#
_cell.length_a   1.000
_cell.length_b   1.000
_cell.length_c   1.000
_cell.angle_alpha   90.00
_cell.angle_beta   90.00
_cell.angle_gamma   90.00
#
_symmetry.space_group_name_H-M   'P 1'
#
loop_
_entity.id
_entity.type
_entity.pdbx_description
1 polymer ?
#
loop_
_entity_poly.entity_id
_entity_poly.type
_entity_poly.pdbx_seq_one_letter_code
_entity_poly.pdbx_strand_id
1 'polypeptide(L)' 'MFNDNERKQELIHELAVATAKGDKERMQELAIELYEVYGWCGTPYFK' A
#
# COMPACT_ATOMS: atom_id res chain seq x y z
N MET A 1 16.29 13.09 4.82
CA MET A 1 16.48 12.16 3.72
C MET A 1 15.62 10.92 3.91
N PHE A 2 14.92 10.54 2.89
CA PHE A 2 13.99 9.42 2.97
C PHE A 2 14.70 8.13 2.57
N ASN A 3 14.48 7.09 3.31
CA ASN A 3 14.93 5.78 2.87
C ASN A 3 13.73 4.97 2.42
N ASP A 4 14.01 3.87 1.72
CA ASP A 4 12.94 3.06 1.14
C ASP A 4 11.99 2.54 2.19
N ASN A 5 12.52 2.25 3.36
CA ASN A 5 11.69 1.70 4.43
C ASN A 5 10.64 2.69 4.90
N GLU A 6 11.02 3.96 5.03
CA GLU A 6 10.07 4.98 5.45
C GLU A 6 9.00 5.18 4.39
N ARG A 7 9.39 5.21 3.13
CA ARG A 7 8.44 5.35 2.05
C ARG A 7 7.45 4.19 2.03
N LYS A 8 7.97 2.99 2.22
CA LYS A 8 7.14 1.81 2.25
C LYS A 8 6.13 1.87 3.39
N GLN A 9 6.58 2.29 4.55
CA GLN A 9 5.70 2.43 5.71
C GLN A 9 4.58 3.42 5.43
N GLU A 10 4.93 4.51 4.79
CA GLU A 10 3.94 5.53 4.47
C GLU A 10 2.88 4.98 3.51
N LEU A 11 3.31 4.23 2.52
CA LEU A 11 2.37 3.63 1.57
C LEU A 11 1.47 2.62 2.26
N ILE A 12 2.03 1.84 3.17
CA ILE A 12 1.23 0.87 3.92
C ILE A 12 0.21 1.59 4.78
N HIS A 13 0.61 2.69 5.39
CA HIS A 13 -0.31 3.49 6.19
C HIS A 13 -1.46 4.03 5.35
N GLU A 14 -1.12 4.54 4.17
CA GLU A 14 -2.15 5.05 3.25
C GLU A 14 -3.10 3.94 2.85
N LEU A 15 -2.56 2.75 2.63
CA LEU A 15 -3.39 1.61 2.29
C LEU A 15 -4.37 1.30 3.41
N ALA A 16 -3.91 1.34 4.63
CA ALA A 16 -4.76 1.08 5.78
C ALA A 16 -5.88 2.12 5.87
N VAL A 17 -5.55 3.37 5.63
CA VAL A 17 -6.54 4.45 5.66
C VAL A 17 -7.58 4.23 4.56
N ALA A 18 -7.12 3.90 3.37
CA ALA A 18 -8.04 3.66 2.25
C ALA A 18 -8.95 2.48 2.56
N THR A 19 -8.42 1.46 3.21
CA THR A 19 -9.21 0.30 3.60
C THR A 19 -10.31 0.71 4.57
N ALA A 20 -9.96 1.53 5.54
CA ALA A 20 -10.92 1.98 6.54
C ALA A 20 -12.03 2.82 5.89
N LYS A 21 -11.67 3.55 4.85
CA LYS A 21 -12.66 4.37 4.16
C LYS A 21 -13.47 3.59 3.12
N GLY A 22 -13.04 2.38 2.81
CA GLY A 22 -13.68 1.59 1.77
C GLY A 22 -13.35 2.06 0.38
N ASP A 23 -12.21 2.71 0.21
CA ASP A 23 -11.80 3.26 -1.07
C ASP A 23 -11.04 2.20 -1.85
N LYS A 24 -11.79 1.41 -2.59
CA LYS A 24 -11.20 0.25 -3.28
C LYS A 24 -10.22 0.68 -4.37
N GLU A 25 -10.54 1.74 -5.07
CA GLU A 25 -9.65 2.20 -6.13
C GLU A 25 -8.32 2.64 -5.56
N ARG A 26 -8.36 3.37 -4.46
CA ARG A 26 -7.13 3.82 -3.84
C ARG A 26 -6.33 2.65 -3.29
N MET A 27 -7.02 1.70 -2.69
CA MET A 27 -6.37 0.51 -2.18
C MET A 27 -5.63 -0.22 -3.28
N GLN A 28 -6.28 -0.36 -4.44
CA GLN A 28 -5.68 -1.07 -5.54
C GLN A 28 -4.43 -0.35 -6.05
N GLU A 29 -4.50 0.96 -6.20
CA GLU A 29 -3.35 1.73 -6.66
C GLU A 29 -2.18 1.58 -5.70
N LEU A 30 -2.45 1.72 -4.42
CA LEU A 30 -1.38 1.64 -3.43
C LEU A 30 -0.78 0.24 -3.38
N ALA A 31 -1.62 -0.78 -3.49
CA ALA A 31 -1.15 -2.15 -3.48
C ALA A 31 -0.26 -2.44 -4.68
N ILE A 32 -0.65 -1.95 -5.84
CA ILE A 32 0.14 -2.15 -7.05
C ILE A 32 1.49 -1.47 -6.92
N GLU A 33 1.50 -0.26 -6.41
CA GLU A 33 2.76 0.46 -6.24
C GLU A 33 3.66 -0.27 -5.26
N LEU A 34 3.11 -0.71 -4.14
CA LEU A 34 3.90 -1.44 -3.16
C LEU A 34 4.47 -2.72 -3.75
N TYR A 35 3.68 -3.41 -4.53
CA TYR A 35 4.13 -4.65 -5.13
C TYR A 35 5.24 -4.41 -6.15
N GLU A 36 5.06 -3.44 -7.03
CA GLU A 36 6.00 -3.21 -8.11
C GLU A 36 7.29 -2.56 -7.62
N VAL A 37 7.19 -1.65 -6.68
CA VAL A 37 8.36 -0.92 -6.22
C VAL A 37 9.11 -1.70 -5.14
N TYR A 38 8.39 -2.31 -4.22
CA TYR A 38 9.00 -2.95 -3.05
C TYR A 38 8.82 -4.46 -3.01
N GLY A 39 8.07 -5.01 -3.92
CA GLY A 39 7.80 -6.43 -3.89
C GLY A 39 6.93 -6.86 -2.72
N TRP A 40 6.18 -5.94 -2.18
CA TRP A 40 5.34 -6.20 -1.03
C TRP A 40 4.04 -6.85 -1.49
N CYS A 41 3.75 -8.03 -0.99
CA CYS A 41 2.57 -8.76 -1.43
C CYS A 41 1.70 -9.19 -0.25
N GLY A 42 1.69 -8.40 0.78
CA GLY A 42 0.92 -8.74 1.96
C GLY A 42 -0.49 -8.15 1.94
N THR A 43 -1.27 -8.45 0.90
CA THR A 43 -2.61 -7.92 0.80
C THR A 43 -3.63 -9.02 0.87
N PRO A 44 -4.18 -9.29 2.03
CA PRO A 44 -5.21 -10.32 2.16
C PRO A 44 -6.52 -9.95 1.45
N TYR A 45 -6.60 -8.77 0.92
CA TYR A 45 -7.81 -8.30 0.29
C TYR A 45 -7.99 -8.82 -1.12
N PHE A 46 -6.90 -9.24 -1.75
CA PHE A 46 -6.96 -9.69 -3.14
C PHE A 46 -6.81 -11.17 -3.20
N LYS A 47 -7.88 -11.82 -3.10
CA LYS A 47 -7.86 -13.26 -3.21
C LYS A 47 -8.51 -13.71 -4.48
#